data_c0d6c47bbc62546cc409c64947b9183c
#
_entry.id   c0d6c47bbc62546cc409c64947b9183c
#
_cell.length_a   1.000
_cell.length_b   1.000
_cell.length_c   1.000
_cell.angle_alpha   90.00
_cell.angle_beta   90.00
_cell.angle_gamma   90.00
#
_symmetry.space_group_name_H-M   'P 1'
#
loop_
_entity.id
_entity.type
_entity.pdbx_description
1 polymer ?
#
loop_
_entity_poly.entity_id
_entity_poly.type
_entity_poly.pdbx_seq_one_letter_code
_entity_poly.pdbx_strand_id
1 'polypeptide(L)'
;MRVLITGGSGFVGAALARHLSARGDEVVVFDLAMSPSIAALTARHRNASFLAGEITEWPHVAAVVQKHKPDAIIHCAAVVGVTASLAGPMATFRVNIGGAHNVLESMRLFGVKRMVHLSTEETYGPFDADVIDETHPNRPLKPYGISKYAVERLACDYVAAYGLVCLHARLCWVYGPGLPRPRVPKTLVDAAVAGKRLHLDGGGDFRVDHTYIDDCVDGIIRILDKKDHRFDVYHVASGEAASLAEIVAMIREMVPGADLKAGPGPYRFVDGTAAVRKGALDISRARRELGYAPQYPIRKGLAAYIAATRAGIA
;
A
#
# COMPACT_ATOMS: atom_id res chain seq x y z
N MET A 1 -0.58 -5.63 21.33
CA MET A 1 0.88 -5.41 21.14
C MET A 1 1.15 -3.93 20.97
N ARG A 2 2.43 -3.51 21.07
CA ARG A 2 2.86 -2.16 20.70
C ARG A 2 3.39 -2.17 19.28
N VAL A 3 2.77 -1.41 18.38
CA VAL A 3 3.12 -1.38 16.96
C VAL A 3 3.58 0.03 16.58
N LEU A 4 4.78 0.12 16.01
CA LEU A 4 5.28 1.35 15.38
C LEU A 4 4.92 1.32 13.89
N ILE A 5 4.24 2.37 13.41
CA ILE A 5 3.89 2.52 11.99
C ILE A 5 4.66 3.70 11.42
N THR A 6 5.68 3.44 10.62
CA THR A 6 6.36 4.50 9.87
C THR A 6 5.57 4.86 8.62
N GLY A 7 5.50 6.13 8.27
CA GLY A 7 4.59 6.58 7.21
C GLY A 7 3.11 6.47 7.62
N GLY A 8 2.84 6.51 8.92
CA GLY A 8 1.52 6.24 9.47
C GLY A 8 0.49 7.35 9.24
N SER A 9 0.91 8.55 8.81
CA SER A 9 0.01 9.62 8.35
C SER A 9 -0.43 9.45 6.88
N GLY A 10 0.18 8.50 6.16
CA GLY A 10 -0.19 8.16 4.77
C GLY A 10 -1.47 7.34 4.68
N PHE A 11 -1.94 7.10 3.46
CA PHE A 11 -3.22 6.43 3.18
C PHE A 11 -3.37 5.06 3.88
N VAL A 12 -2.47 4.12 3.58
CA VAL A 12 -2.52 2.76 4.18
C VAL A 12 -2.12 2.81 5.66
N GLY A 13 -1.11 3.62 6.01
CA GLY A 13 -0.63 3.76 7.38
C GLY A 13 -1.69 4.28 8.34
N ALA A 14 -2.47 5.28 7.94
CA ALA A 14 -3.56 5.83 8.76
C ALA A 14 -4.73 4.84 8.92
N ALA A 15 -5.04 4.07 7.88
CA ALA A 15 -6.03 3.01 7.97
C ALA A 15 -5.58 1.89 8.93
N LEU A 16 -4.31 1.47 8.86
CA LEU A 16 -3.71 0.52 9.81
C LEU A 16 -3.74 1.05 11.24
N ALA A 17 -3.34 2.30 11.46
CA ALA A 17 -3.36 2.93 12.78
C ALA A 17 -4.76 2.90 13.39
N ARG A 18 -5.79 3.22 12.61
CA ARG A 18 -7.18 3.17 13.04
C ARG A 18 -7.63 1.76 13.43
N HIS A 19 -7.36 0.76 12.59
CA HIS A 19 -7.78 -0.63 12.85
C HIS A 19 -7.06 -1.24 14.06
N LEU A 20 -5.75 -1.04 14.16
CA LEU A 20 -4.97 -1.55 15.29
C LEU A 20 -5.35 -0.87 16.60
N SER A 21 -5.55 0.45 16.60
CA SER A 21 -6.01 1.18 17.79
C SER A 21 -7.41 0.73 18.22
N ALA A 22 -8.34 0.54 17.28
CA ALA A 22 -9.68 0.01 17.56
C ALA A 22 -9.66 -1.43 18.10
N ARG A 23 -8.68 -2.24 17.68
CA ARG A 23 -8.41 -3.59 18.19
C ARG A 23 -7.85 -3.59 19.63
N GLY A 24 -7.37 -2.44 20.13
CA GLY A 24 -6.79 -2.30 21.45
C GLY A 24 -5.26 -2.37 21.50
N ASP A 25 -4.58 -2.39 20.35
CA ASP A 25 -3.12 -2.31 20.29
C ASP A 25 -2.64 -0.91 20.66
N GLU A 26 -1.45 -0.82 21.24
CA GLU A 26 -0.75 0.46 21.41
C GLU A 26 -0.09 0.84 20.08
N VAL A 27 -0.52 1.96 19.50
CA VAL A 27 -0.07 2.40 18.18
C VAL A 27 0.77 3.65 18.29
N VAL A 28 2.00 3.57 17.78
CA VAL A 28 2.91 4.69 17.65
C VAL A 28 3.04 5.04 16.17
N VAL A 29 2.50 6.18 15.76
CA VAL A 29 2.62 6.69 14.40
C VAL A 29 3.86 7.57 14.28
N PHE A 30 4.74 7.26 13.32
CA PHE A 30 5.93 8.03 13.00
C PHE A 30 5.87 8.52 11.55
N ASP A 31 5.89 9.84 11.37
CA ASP A 31 5.80 10.48 10.04
C ASP A 31 6.36 11.90 10.09
N LEU A 32 6.57 12.53 8.93
CA LEU A 32 7.00 13.92 8.81
C LEU A 32 6.02 14.91 9.44
N ALA A 33 4.73 14.68 9.21
CA ALA A 33 3.64 15.54 9.69
C ALA A 33 2.41 14.73 10.09
N MET A 34 1.68 15.23 11.07
CA MET A 34 0.42 14.66 11.52
C MET A 34 -0.67 14.95 10.50
N SER A 35 -1.29 13.91 9.94
CA SER A 35 -2.47 14.08 9.08
C SER A 35 -3.74 14.35 9.88
N PRO A 36 -4.79 14.96 9.29
CA PRO A 36 -6.08 15.17 9.98
C PRO A 36 -6.69 13.88 10.53
N SER A 37 -6.54 12.75 9.82
CA SER A 37 -7.02 11.43 10.26
C SER A 37 -6.28 10.93 11.50
N ILE A 38 -4.97 11.15 11.60
CA ILE A 38 -4.16 10.78 12.77
C ILE A 38 -4.45 11.74 13.93
N ALA A 39 -4.64 13.04 13.69
CA ALA A 39 -5.05 13.98 14.72
C ALA A 39 -6.39 13.58 15.35
N ALA A 40 -7.38 13.21 14.53
CA ALA A 40 -8.65 12.70 15.00
C ALA A 40 -8.53 11.37 15.77
N LEU A 41 -7.65 10.47 15.32
CA LEU A 41 -7.38 9.19 15.98
C LEU A 41 -6.80 9.41 17.38
N THR A 42 -5.72 10.18 17.49
CA THR A 42 -5.01 10.42 18.77
C THR A 42 -5.84 11.21 19.77
N ALA A 43 -6.75 12.04 19.30
CA ALA A 43 -7.71 12.74 20.17
C ALA A 43 -8.76 11.80 20.79
N ARG A 44 -9.14 10.73 20.08
CA ARG A 44 -10.19 9.78 20.50
C ARG A 44 -9.67 8.55 21.23
N HIS A 45 -8.45 8.13 20.94
CA HIS A 45 -7.89 6.87 21.39
C HIS A 45 -6.58 7.10 22.17
N ARG A 46 -6.61 6.84 23.48
CA ARG A 46 -5.42 6.99 24.37
C ARG A 46 -4.29 6.01 24.04
N ASN A 47 -4.56 4.92 23.35
CA ASN A 47 -3.60 3.92 22.88
C ASN A 47 -2.96 4.27 21.54
N ALA A 48 -3.25 5.44 20.97
CA ALA A 48 -2.61 5.95 19.77
C ALA A 48 -1.80 7.22 20.07
N SER A 49 -0.59 7.29 19.54
CA SER A 49 0.31 8.46 19.67
C SER A 49 0.98 8.78 18.35
N PHE A 50 1.42 10.04 18.21
CA PHE A 50 2.12 10.52 17.03
C PHE A 50 3.47 11.14 17.42
N LEU A 51 4.49 10.82 16.63
CA LEU A 51 5.81 11.46 16.70
C LEU A 51 6.21 11.95 15.31
N ALA A 52 6.57 13.23 15.25
CA ALA A 52 7.12 13.81 14.04
C ALA A 52 8.59 13.40 13.88
N GLY A 53 8.97 13.03 12.65
CA GLY A 53 10.37 12.72 12.33
C GLY A 53 10.56 12.32 10.87
N GLU A 54 11.80 12.44 10.43
CA GLU A 54 12.23 12.13 9.07
C GLU A 54 12.82 10.72 9.03
N ILE A 55 12.30 9.86 8.16
CA ILE A 55 12.73 8.46 8.05
C ILE A 55 14.18 8.33 7.55
N THR A 56 14.67 9.31 6.82
CA THR A 56 16.05 9.34 6.30
C THR A 56 17.06 9.80 7.34
N GLU A 57 16.60 10.35 8.46
CA GLU A 57 17.46 10.81 9.55
C GLU A 57 17.58 9.72 10.62
N TRP A 58 18.74 9.08 10.67
CA TRP A 58 19.04 8.02 11.63
C TRP A 58 18.66 8.36 13.08
N PRO A 59 19.03 9.55 13.63
CA PRO A 59 18.70 9.87 15.02
C PRO A 59 17.20 9.87 15.30
N HIS A 60 16.37 10.28 14.34
CA HIS A 60 14.91 10.29 14.52
C HIS A 60 14.34 8.87 14.62
N VAL A 61 14.79 7.96 13.73
CA VAL A 61 14.34 6.56 13.73
C VAL A 61 14.84 5.83 14.97
N ALA A 62 16.12 6.01 15.30
CA ALA A 62 16.72 5.41 16.48
C ALA A 62 16.00 5.83 17.78
N ALA A 63 15.73 7.14 17.93
CA ALA A 63 15.07 7.67 19.13
C ALA A 63 13.66 7.09 19.31
N VAL A 64 12.84 7.00 18.24
CA VAL A 64 11.48 6.46 18.37
C VAL A 64 11.49 4.97 18.70
N VAL A 65 12.36 4.18 18.05
CA VAL A 65 12.46 2.74 18.31
C VAL A 65 12.99 2.48 19.72
N GLN A 66 14.06 3.17 20.15
CA GLN A 66 14.64 3.03 21.49
C GLN A 66 13.65 3.42 22.60
N LYS A 67 12.94 4.54 22.43
CA LYS A 67 11.98 5.06 23.41
C LYS A 67 10.77 4.15 23.58
N HIS A 68 10.18 3.73 22.46
CA HIS A 68 8.90 3.02 22.48
C HIS A 68 9.04 1.50 22.54
N LYS A 69 10.20 0.94 22.17
CA LYS A 69 10.47 -0.52 22.17
C LYS A 69 9.29 -1.31 21.59
N PRO A 70 8.89 -1.06 20.34
CA PRO A 70 7.73 -1.71 19.74
C PRO A 70 7.94 -3.23 19.65
N ASP A 71 6.86 -4.00 19.80
CA ASP A 71 6.86 -5.45 19.56
C ASP A 71 7.06 -5.75 18.07
N ALA A 72 6.55 -4.85 17.20
CA ALA A 72 6.69 -4.96 15.77
C ALA A 72 6.64 -3.57 15.08
N ILE A 73 7.20 -3.50 13.88
CA ILE A 73 7.16 -2.31 13.02
C ILE A 73 6.38 -2.63 11.75
N ILE A 74 5.43 -1.77 11.36
CA ILE A 74 4.85 -1.76 10.02
C ILE A 74 5.49 -0.60 9.26
N HIS A 75 6.30 -0.95 8.24
CA HIS A 75 7.05 0.04 7.48
C HIS A 75 6.29 0.46 6.23
N CYS A 76 5.56 1.59 6.33
CA CYS A 76 4.79 2.18 5.23
C CYS A 76 5.50 3.40 4.61
N ALA A 77 6.48 4.00 5.30
CA ALA A 77 7.16 5.22 4.84
C ALA A 77 7.84 5.00 3.49
N ALA A 78 7.45 5.76 2.48
CA ALA A 78 8.01 5.67 1.14
C ALA A 78 7.57 6.86 0.25
N VAL A 79 8.38 7.18 -0.74
CA VAL A 79 7.91 7.85 -1.96
C VAL A 79 7.17 6.80 -2.78
N VAL A 80 5.84 6.97 -2.94
CA VAL A 80 4.96 5.92 -3.46
C VAL A 80 4.52 6.18 -4.89
N GLY A 81 4.72 5.17 -5.76
CA GLY A 81 4.20 5.11 -7.11
C GLY A 81 5.18 5.56 -8.19
N VAL A 82 4.91 5.08 -9.40
CA VAL A 82 5.77 5.26 -10.58
C VAL A 82 5.99 6.74 -10.89
N THR A 83 4.91 7.52 -11.03
CA THR A 83 4.99 8.95 -11.40
C THR A 83 5.83 9.75 -10.41
N ALA A 84 5.59 9.62 -9.11
CA ALA A 84 6.37 10.35 -8.10
C ALA A 84 7.85 9.94 -8.11
N SER A 85 8.13 8.67 -8.32
CA SER A 85 9.49 8.15 -8.36
C SER A 85 10.29 8.61 -9.59
N LEU A 86 9.62 8.82 -10.73
CA LEU A 86 10.23 9.39 -11.93
C LEU A 86 10.50 10.89 -11.78
N ALA A 87 9.61 11.62 -11.12
CA ALA A 87 9.81 13.05 -10.83
C ALA A 87 10.97 13.30 -9.84
N GLY A 88 11.24 12.36 -8.92
CA GLY A 88 12.29 12.50 -7.91
C GLY A 88 13.03 11.18 -7.61
N PRO A 89 13.83 10.65 -8.54
CA PRO A 89 14.48 9.35 -8.36
C PRO A 89 15.47 9.34 -7.18
N MET A 90 16.25 10.40 -6.98
CA MET A 90 17.17 10.48 -5.84
C MET A 90 16.44 10.50 -4.50
N ALA A 91 15.37 11.29 -4.38
CA ALA A 91 14.54 11.30 -3.18
C ALA A 91 13.89 9.92 -2.94
N THR A 92 13.45 9.25 -4.02
CA THR A 92 12.89 7.90 -3.94
C THR A 92 13.87 6.91 -3.34
N PHE A 93 15.10 6.85 -3.82
CA PHE A 93 16.09 5.91 -3.28
C PHE A 93 16.51 6.29 -1.85
N ARG A 94 16.70 7.58 -1.57
CA ARG A 94 17.04 8.04 -0.22
C ARG A 94 15.95 7.68 0.79
N VAL A 95 14.70 7.95 0.48
CA VAL A 95 13.58 7.68 1.38
C VAL A 95 13.30 6.17 1.46
N ASN A 96 13.14 5.50 0.31
CA ASN A 96 12.67 4.12 0.31
C ASN A 96 13.75 3.13 0.78
N ILE A 97 14.99 3.28 0.30
CA ILE A 97 16.09 2.37 0.67
C ILE A 97 16.78 2.85 1.94
N GLY A 98 17.20 4.12 1.98
CA GLY A 98 17.89 4.68 3.14
C GLY A 98 17.02 4.68 4.39
N GLY A 99 15.74 5.08 4.25
CA GLY A 99 14.78 5.04 5.35
C GLY A 99 14.52 3.63 5.87
N ALA A 100 14.34 2.65 4.96
CA ALA A 100 14.17 1.25 5.35
C ALA A 100 15.43 0.70 6.04
N HIS A 101 16.62 1.06 5.57
CA HIS A 101 17.89 0.70 6.21
C HIS A 101 17.96 1.24 7.65
N ASN A 102 17.58 2.51 7.87
CA ASN A 102 17.52 3.10 9.21
C ASN A 102 16.56 2.31 10.12
N VAL A 103 15.42 1.84 9.59
CA VAL A 103 14.48 0.99 10.37
C VAL A 103 15.11 -0.35 10.73
N LEU A 104 15.69 -1.07 9.76
CA LEU A 104 16.33 -2.37 9.97
C LEU A 104 17.48 -2.28 10.98
N GLU A 105 18.31 -1.26 10.88
CA GLU A 105 19.43 -1.03 11.79
C GLU A 105 18.95 -0.67 13.20
N SER A 106 17.87 0.12 13.32
CA SER A 106 17.25 0.39 14.62
C SER A 106 16.68 -0.89 15.25
N MET A 107 16.05 -1.76 14.44
CA MET A 107 15.57 -3.05 14.92
C MET A 107 16.72 -3.91 15.48
N ARG A 108 17.81 -4.01 14.73
CA ARG A 108 19.01 -4.76 15.13
C ARG A 108 19.59 -4.24 16.45
N LEU A 109 19.77 -2.94 16.59
CA LEU A 109 20.43 -2.32 17.74
C LEU A 109 19.55 -2.28 19.01
N PHE A 110 18.25 -2.10 18.85
CA PHE A 110 17.33 -1.97 19.99
C PHE A 110 16.47 -3.21 20.25
N GLY A 111 16.77 -4.33 19.56
CA GLY A 111 16.19 -5.64 19.87
C GLY A 111 14.76 -5.85 19.34
N VAL A 112 14.26 -5.01 18.45
CA VAL A 112 12.96 -5.23 17.78
C VAL A 112 13.13 -6.32 16.73
N LYS A 113 12.34 -7.38 16.83
CA LYS A 113 12.56 -8.57 15.99
C LYS A 113 11.71 -8.63 14.72
N ARG A 114 10.54 -7.97 14.69
CA ARG A 114 9.52 -8.16 13.64
C ARG A 114 9.25 -6.89 12.87
N MET A 115 9.24 -7.00 11.53
CA MET A 115 8.80 -5.96 10.62
C MET A 115 7.87 -6.52 9.54
N VAL A 116 6.79 -5.79 9.23
CA VAL A 116 6.01 -5.95 8.00
C VAL A 116 6.32 -4.76 7.09
N HIS A 117 6.96 -5.02 5.96
CA HIS A 117 7.27 -4.01 4.96
C HIS A 117 6.19 -4.01 3.87
N LEU A 118 5.62 -2.84 3.59
CA LEU A 118 4.70 -2.66 2.48
C LEU A 118 5.48 -2.59 1.17
N SER A 119 5.50 -3.70 0.45
CA SER A 119 6.07 -3.83 -0.88
C SER A 119 4.99 -3.63 -1.96
N THR A 120 5.24 -4.03 -3.20
CA THR A 120 4.39 -3.73 -4.34
C THR A 120 4.54 -4.76 -5.45
N GLU A 121 3.52 -4.91 -6.30
CA GLU A 121 3.57 -5.67 -7.55
C GLU A 121 4.58 -5.10 -8.57
N GLU A 122 5.00 -3.84 -8.40
CA GLU A 122 6.01 -3.22 -9.27
C GLU A 122 7.40 -3.89 -9.15
N THR A 123 7.62 -4.71 -8.12
CA THR A 123 8.83 -5.54 -8.02
C THR A 123 8.93 -6.57 -9.14
N TYR A 124 7.82 -6.99 -9.70
CA TYR A 124 7.78 -7.94 -10.82
C TYR A 124 8.10 -7.31 -12.19
N GLY A 125 7.83 -6.00 -12.36
CA GLY A 125 7.82 -5.39 -13.69
C GLY A 125 6.65 -5.88 -14.53
N PRO A 126 6.86 -6.19 -15.83
CA PRO A 126 5.83 -6.79 -16.70
C PRO A 126 5.45 -8.18 -16.22
N PHE A 127 4.15 -8.49 -16.22
CA PHE A 127 3.67 -9.85 -15.94
C PHE A 127 3.75 -10.72 -17.19
N ASP A 128 4.24 -11.96 -17.03
CA ASP A 128 4.32 -12.94 -18.12
C ASP A 128 2.97 -13.64 -18.36
N ALA A 129 2.04 -13.58 -17.39
CA ALA A 129 0.71 -14.17 -17.45
C ALA A 129 -0.36 -13.19 -16.93
N ASP A 130 -1.64 -13.51 -17.10
CA ASP A 130 -2.76 -12.72 -16.58
C ASP A 130 -2.90 -12.82 -15.06
N VAL A 131 -2.42 -13.92 -14.48
CA VAL A 131 -2.35 -14.15 -13.03
C VAL A 131 -0.94 -14.63 -12.72
N ILE A 132 -0.30 -14.04 -11.71
CA ILE A 132 1.04 -14.43 -11.26
C ILE A 132 1.05 -14.68 -9.76
N ASP A 133 1.84 -15.65 -9.31
CA ASP A 133 2.10 -15.92 -7.90
C ASP A 133 3.42 -15.29 -7.43
N GLU A 134 3.78 -15.50 -6.15
CA GLU A 134 4.99 -14.91 -5.57
C GLU A 134 6.29 -15.54 -6.09
N THR A 135 6.24 -16.60 -6.90
CA THR A 135 7.41 -17.22 -7.54
C THR A 135 7.73 -16.59 -8.90
N HIS A 136 6.85 -15.73 -9.42
CA HIS A 136 7.12 -15.00 -10.67
C HIS A 136 8.43 -14.20 -10.56
N PRO A 137 9.28 -14.21 -11.60
CA PRO A 137 10.57 -13.51 -11.58
C PRO A 137 10.44 -12.02 -11.28
N ASN A 138 11.27 -11.50 -10.39
CA ASN A 138 11.36 -10.08 -10.10
C ASN A 138 12.24 -9.38 -11.14
N ARG A 139 11.63 -8.49 -11.92
CA ARG A 139 12.26 -7.67 -12.96
C ARG A 139 11.81 -6.22 -12.82
N PRO A 140 12.05 -5.57 -11.65
CA PRO A 140 11.50 -4.26 -11.37
C PRO A 140 11.97 -3.23 -12.38
N LEU A 141 11.05 -2.40 -12.83
CA LEU A 141 11.31 -1.23 -13.66
C LEU A 141 11.02 0.04 -12.85
N LYS A 142 11.59 1.15 -13.28
CA LYS A 142 11.39 2.47 -12.67
C LYS A 142 11.88 2.53 -11.20
N PRO A 143 12.22 3.71 -10.71
CA PRO A 143 12.83 3.86 -9.38
C PRO A 143 11.97 3.30 -8.25
N TYR A 144 10.63 3.40 -8.35
CA TYR A 144 9.73 2.86 -7.33
C TYR A 144 9.85 1.35 -7.16
N GLY A 145 9.63 0.59 -8.24
CA GLY A 145 9.72 -0.88 -8.18
C GLY A 145 11.12 -1.36 -7.77
N ILE A 146 12.18 -0.73 -8.32
CA ILE A 146 13.57 -1.03 -7.96
C ILE A 146 13.81 -0.78 -6.47
N SER A 147 13.40 0.36 -5.94
CA SER A 147 13.61 0.70 -4.52
C SER A 147 12.89 -0.25 -3.58
N LYS A 148 11.65 -0.65 -3.91
CA LYS A 148 10.88 -1.57 -3.08
C LYS A 148 11.49 -2.98 -3.09
N TYR A 149 11.94 -3.47 -4.24
CA TYR A 149 12.63 -4.76 -4.32
C TYR A 149 14.00 -4.75 -3.63
N ALA A 150 14.74 -3.64 -3.73
CA ALA A 150 16.01 -3.49 -3.00
C ALA A 150 15.82 -3.63 -1.48
N VAL A 151 14.71 -3.10 -0.92
CA VAL A 151 14.39 -3.28 0.51
C VAL A 151 14.09 -4.73 0.85
N GLU A 152 13.36 -5.47 0.00
CA GLU A 152 13.15 -6.91 0.22
C GLU A 152 14.49 -7.66 0.27
N ARG A 153 15.42 -7.36 -0.63
CA ARG A 153 16.75 -7.99 -0.65
C ARG A 153 17.61 -7.61 0.56
N LEU A 154 17.62 -6.32 0.93
CA LEU A 154 18.32 -5.85 2.13
C LEU A 154 17.79 -6.52 3.39
N ALA A 155 16.47 -6.64 3.51
CA ALA A 155 15.85 -7.31 4.65
C ALA A 155 16.22 -8.80 4.75
N CYS A 156 16.39 -9.51 3.62
CA CYS A 156 16.86 -10.90 3.63
C CYS A 156 18.24 -11.04 4.31
N ASP A 157 19.16 -10.11 4.05
CA ASP A 157 20.49 -10.13 4.67
C ASP A 157 20.41 -9.90 6.18
N TYR A 158 19.53 -8.95 6.62
CA TYR A 158 19.30 -8.71 8.04
C TYR A 158 18.63 -9.90 8.75
N VAL A 159 17.75 -10.62 8.06
CA VAL A 159 17.17 -11.87 8.59
C VAL A 159 18.27 -12.92 8.77
N ALA A 160 19.11 -13.14 7.76
CA ALA A 160 20.17 -14.13 7.80
C ALA A 160 21.26 -13.80 8.82
N ALA A 161 21.70 -12.54 8.89
CA ALA A 161 22.81 -12.12 9.72
C ALA A 161 22.42 -11.86 11.20
N TYR A 162 21.20 -11.37 11.45
CA TYR A 162 20.81 -10.88 12.78
C TYR A 162 19.55 -11.53 13.37
N GLY A 163 18.98 -12.52 12.69
CA GLY A 163 17.80 -13.26 13.14
C GLY A 163 16.56 -12.38 13.30
N LEU A 164 16.41 -11.37 12.43
CA LEU A 164 15.19 -10.59 12.35
C LEU A 164 14.09 -11.39 11.63
N VAL A 165 12.86 -10.96 11.75
CA VAL A 165 11.70 -11.47 11.01
C VAL A 165 11.16 -10.32 10.16
N CYS A 166 11.47 -10.33 8.88
CA CYS A 166 11.03 -9.31 7.93
C CYS A 166 10.10 -9.94 6.90
N LEU A 167 8.88 -9.42 6.82
CA LEU A 167 7.81 -9.93 5.98
C LEU A 167 7.39 -8.85 5.00
N HIS A 168 7.10 -9.24 3.77
CA HIS A 168 6.79 -8.30 2.70
C HIS A 168 5.36 -8.51 2.18
N ALA A 169 4.51 -7.51 2.34
CA ALA A 169 3.20 -7.45 1.72
C ALA A 169 3.34 -6.82 0.33
N ARG A 170 3.29 -7.60 -0.74
CA ARG A 170 3.22 -7.06 -2.11
C ARG A 170 1.80 -6.65 -2.41
N LEU A 171 1.57 -5.35 -2.39
CA LEU A 171 0.28 -4.71 -2.62
C LEU A 171 0.07 -4.43 -4.11
N CYS A 172 -1.19 -4.43 -4.55
CA CYS A 172 -1.56 -4.02 -5.90
C CYS A 172 -2.65 -2.95 -5.85
N TRP A 173 -2.46 -1.88 -6.55
CA TRP A 173 -3.35 -0.71 -6.77
C TRP A 173 -4.40 -0.48 -5.68
N VAL A 174 -3.94 -0.24 -4.44
CA VAL A 174 -4.83 0.00 -3.30
C VAL A 174 -5.64 1.28 -3.51
N TYR A 175 -6.97 1.18 -3.29
CA TYR A 175 -7.90 2.28 -3.45
C TYR A 175 -8.95 2.30 -2.33
N GLY A 176 -9.67 3.41 -2.19
CA GLY A 176 -10.74 3.59 -1.22
C GLY A 176 -10.73 4.99 -0.62
N PRO A 177 -11.62 5.27 0.35
CA PRO A 177 -11.71 6.54 1.04
C PRO A 177 -10.38 6.94 1.68
N GLY A 178 -10.01 8.22 1.51
CA GLY A 178 -8.74 8.76 2.05
C GLY A 178 -7.54 8.63 1.11
N LEU A 179 -7.69 8.11 -0.11
CA LEU A 179 -6.59 8.10 -1.09
C LEU A 179 -6.24 9.54 -1.52
N PRO A 180 -5.03 10.07 -1.20
CA PRO A 180 -4.78 11.51 -1.33
C PRO A 180 -4.46 11.97 -2.76
N ARG A 181 -4.13 11.04 -3.66
CA ARG A 181 -3.64 11.37 -5.00
C ARG A 181 -4.64 11.00 -6.09
N PRO A 182 -4.70 11.80 -7.18
CA PRO A 182 -5.53 11.46 -8.32
C PRO A 182 -5.00 10.19 -9.01
N ARG A 183 -5.80 9.13 -8.94
CA ARG A 183 -5.51 7.83 -9.55
C ARG A 183 -6.82 7.13 -9.83
N VAL A 184 -6.90 6.32 -10.87
CA VAL A 184 -8.03 5.41 -11.06
C VAL A 184 -8.03 4.33 -9.95
N PRO A 185 -9.18 3.91 -9.43
CA PRO A 185 -10.54 4.33 -9.80
C PRO A 185 -11.03 5.63 -9.13
N LYS A 186 -10.23 6.25 -8.20
CA LYS A 186 -10.65 7.47 -7.47
C LYS A 186 -11.15 8.58 -8.40
N THR A 187 -10.36 8.95 -9.41
CA THR A 187 -10.72 10.05 -10.30
C THR A 187 -12.04 9.81 -11.04
N LEU A 188 -12.34 8.56 -11.38
CA LEU A 188 -13.60 8.16 -12.02
C LEU A 188 -14.77 8.26 -11.04
N VAL A 189 -14.59 7.79 -9.80
CA VAL A 189 -15.61 7.87 -8.75
C VAL A 189 -15.90 9.32 -8.39
N ASP A 190 -14.86 10.14 -8.18
CA ASP A 190 -14.98 11.57 -7.87
C ASP A 190 -15.75 12.31 -8.99
N ALA A 191 -15.39 12.06 -10.25
CA ALA A 191 -16.07 12.68 -11.39
C ALA A 191 -17.54 12.26 -11.49
N ALA A 192 -17.82 10.96 -11.33
CA ALA A 192 -19.18 10.44 -11.36
C ALA A 192 -20.07 11.03 -10.28
N VAL A 193 -19.59 11.06 -9.03
CA VAL A 193 -20.35 11.60 -7.89
C VAL A 193 -20.56 13.10 -8.01
N ALA A 194 -19.57 13.83 -8.54
CA ALA A 194 -19.64 15.26 -8.77
C ALA A 194 -20.43 15.65 -10.05
N GLY A 195 -20.94 14.70 -10.82
CA GLY A 195 -21.60 14.95 -12.10
C GLY A 195 -20.69 15.58 -13.16
N LYS A 196 -19.38 15.37 -13.05
CA LYS A 196 -18.39 15.92 -13.98
C LYS A 196 -18.06 14.91 -15.08
N ARG A 197 -17.86 15.44 -16.29
CA ARG A 197 -17.35 14.66 -17.41
C ARG A 197 -15.90 14.29 -17.16
N LEU A 198 -15.55 12.99 -17.37
CA LEU A 198 -14.17 12.51 -17.41
C LEU A 198 -14.00 11.49 -18.54
N HIS A 199 -13.33 11.90 -19.60
CA HIS A 199 -12.99 11.06 -20.73
C HIS A 199 -11.46 10.87 -20.75
N LEU A 200 -11.04 9.63 -20.67
CA LEU A 200 -9.64 9.23 -20.81
C LEU A 200 -9.42 8.77 -22.25
N ASP A 201 -8.42 9.31 -22.93
CA ASP A 201 -8.15 9.03 -24.34
C ASP A 201 -7.69 7.59 -24.59
N GLY A 202 -7.15 6.92 -23.56
CA GLY A 202 -6.65 5.56 -23.63
C GLY A 202 -6.72 4.84 -22.28
N GLY A 203 -6.16 3.64 -22.24
CA GLY A 203 -6.05 2.84 -21.02
C GLY A 203 -7.22 1.89 -20.76
N GLY A 204 -8.23 1.90 -21.62
CA GLY A 204 -9.42 1.05 -21.45
C GLY A 204 -9.11 -0.44 -21.35
N ASP A 205 -8.09 -0.89 -22.08
CA ASP A 205 -7.69 -2.29 -22.13
C ASP A 205 -6.69 -2.68 -21.00
N PHE A 206 -6.22 -1.71 -20.22
CA PHE A 206 -5.27 -1.97 -19.15
C PHE A 206 -5.95 -2.66 -17.98
N ARG A 207 -5.53 -3.90 -17.71
CA ARG A 207 -6.03 -4.73 -16.61
C ARG A 207 -5.04 -4.76 -15.47
N VAL A 208 -5.55 -4.57 -14.25
CA VAL A 208 -4.74 -4.64 -13.02
C VAL A 208 -5.62 -5.00 -11.83
N ASP A 209 -5.04 -5.65 -10.83
CA ASP A 209 -5.69 -5.93 -9.56
C ASP A 209 -5.89 -4.65 -8.76
N HIS A 210 -7.12 -4.38 -8.36
CA HIS A 210 -7.48 -3.24 -7.53
C HIS A 210 -7.90 -3.72 -6.15
N THR A 211 -7.11 -3.41 -5.14
CA THR A 211 -7.32 -3.86 -3.77
C THR A 211 -8.01 -2.76 -2.95
N TYR A 212 -9.18 -3.07 -2.37
CA TYR A 212 -9.85 -2.13 -1.48
C TYR A 212 -9.08 -1.95 -0.18
N ILE A 213 -9.09 -0.73 0.39
CA ILE A 213 -8.27 -0.36 1.55
C ILE A 213 -8.49 -1.29 2.76
N ASP A 214 -9.73 -1.69 3.05
CA ASP A 214 -10.02 -2.53 4.22
C ASP A 214 -9.47 -3.96 4.03
N ASP A 215 -9.52 -4.52 2.81
CA ASP A 215 -8.89 -5.80 2.49
C ASP A 215 -7.35 -5.71 2.57
N CYS A 216 -6.79 -4.60 2.09
CA CYS A 216 -5.35 -4.35 2.22
C CYS A 216 -4.92 -4.34 3.70
N VAL A 217 -5.65 -3.64 4.55
CA VAL A 217 -5.38 -3.57 6.00
C VAL A 217 -5.53 -4.93 6.67
N ASP A 218 -6.61 -5.69 6.36
CA ASP A 218 -6.81 -7.05 6.89
C ASP A 218 -5.63 -7.96 6.55
N GLY A 219 -5.19 -7.97 5.29
CA GLY A 219 -4.06 -8.79 4.86
C GLY A 219 -2.75 -8.44 5.57
N ILE A 220 -2.45 -7.15 5.75
CA ILE A 220 -1.25 -6.69 6.46
C ILE A 220 -1.31 -7.08 7.95
N ILE A 221 -2.47 -6.94 8.59
CA ILE A 221 -2.66 -7.32 10.00
C ILE A 221 -2.51 -8.84 10.17
N ARG A 222 -3.01 -9.64 9.26
CA ARG A 222 -2.81 -11.11 9.28
C ARG A 222 -1.34 -11.51 9.16
N ILE A 223 -0.57 -10.81 8.33
CA ILE A 223 0.89 -10.99 8.25
C ILE A 223 1.54 -10.62 9.60
N LEU A 224 1.13 -9.50 10.20
CA LEU A 224 1.66 -9.05 11.49
C LEU A 224 1.41 -10.07 12.61
N ASP A 225 0.21 -10.64 12.66
CA ASP A 225 -0.26 -11.48 13.77
C ASP A 225 0.24 -12.93 13.69
N LYS A 226 0.50 -13.45 12.49
CA LYS A 226 1.02 -14.82 12.33
C LYS A 226 2.43 -14.93 12.91
N LYS A 227 2.65 -15.91 13.77
CA LYS A 227 3.96 -16.11 14.45
C LYS A 227 4.94 -16.88 13.57
N ASP A 228 4.49 -18.00 13.01
CA ASP A 228 5.33 -18.94 12.26
C ASP A 228 5.11 -18.78 10.76
N HIS A 229 6.00 -18.07 10.09
CA HIS A 229 5.95 -17.85 8.66
C HIS A 229 6.82 -18.86 7.90
N ARG A 230 6.24 -19.50 6.89
CA ARG A 230 6.98 -20.36 5.94
C ARG A 230 7.54 -19.56 4.78
N PHE A 231 7.04 -18.36 4.56
CA PHE A 231 7.39 -17.48 3.45
C PHE A 231 7.61 -16.06 3.98
N ASP A 232 8.49 -15.35 3.34
CA ASP A 232 8.79 -13.93 3.62
C ASP A 232 7.93 -12.95 2.82
N VAL A 233 7.33 -13.41 1.71
CA VAL A 233 6.53 -12.59 0.79
C VAL A 233 5.11 -13.14 0.65
N TYR A 234 4.13 -12.23 0.71
CA TYR A 234 2.71 -12.54 0.50
C TYR A 234 2.08 -11.50 -0.43
N HIS A 235 1.26 -11.96 -1.36
CA HIS A 235 0.36 -11.08 -2.10
C HIS A 235 -0.80 -10.65 -1.18
N VAL A 236 -0.98 -9.34 -1.03
CA VAL A 236 -2.14 -8.75 -0.37
C VAL A 236 -2.89 -7.93 -1.42
N ALA A 237 -3.83 -8.59 -2.07
CA ALA A 237 -4.51 -8.11 -3.26
C ALA A 237 -5.94 -8.68 -3.31
N SER A 238 -6.74 -8.27 -4.31
CA SER A 238 -8.09 -8.81 -4.48
C SER A 238 -8.10 -10.22 -5.07
N GLY A 239 -7.06 -10.57 -5.84
CA GLY A 239 -6.99 -11.81 -6.61
C GLY A 239 -7.70 -11.73 -7.97
N GLU A 240 -8.21 -10.58 -8.34
CA GLU A 240 -8.95 -10.33 -9.57
C GLU A 240 -8.43 -9.08 -10.29
N ALA A 241 -8.31 -9.13 -11.61
CA ALA A 241 -7.94 -7.97 -12.41
C ALA A 241 -9.13 -7.46 -13.21
N ALA A 242 -9.41 -6.18 -13.11
CA ALA A 242 -10.39 -5.49 -13.95
C ALA A 242 -9.71 -4.53 -14.92
N SER A 243 -10.26 -4.42 -16.10
CA SER A 243 -9.84 -3.38 -17.06
C SER A 243 -10.46 -2.03 -16.66
N LEU A 244 -9.83 -0.95 -17.11
CA LEU A 244 -10.38 0.38 -16.88
C LEU A 244 -11.73 0.59 -17.54
N ALA A 245 -11.96 -0.03 -18.70
CA ALA A 245 -13.26 -0.02 -19.39
C ALA A 245 -14.34 -0.72 -18.55
N GLU A 246 -14.04 -1.87 -17.94
CA GLU A 246 -14.96 -2.58 -17.04
C GLU A 246 -15.27 -1.73 -15.80
N ILE A 247 -14.28 -1.06 -15.21
CA ILE A 247 -14.47 -0.15 -14.06
C ILE A 247 -15.39 1.02 -14.44
N VAL A 248 -15.17 1.64 -15.60
CA VAL A 248 -16.06 2.70 -16.13
C VAL A 248 -17.49 2.19 -16.28
N ALA A 249 -17.68 1.01 -16.86
CA ALA A 249 -19.01 0.41 -17.02
C ALA A 249 -19.70 0.19 -15.66
N MET A 250 -19.00 -0.40 -14.69
CA MET A 250 -19.53 -0.61 -13.34
C MET A 250 -19.94 0.70 -12.66
N ILE A 251 -19.11 1.76 -12.75
CA ILE A 251 -19.43 3.05 -12.13
C ILE A 251 -20.65 3.68 -12.82
N ARG A 252 -20.78 3.61 -14.13
CA ARG A 252 -21.94 4.12 -14.86
C ARG A 252 -23.27 3.42 -14.50
N GLU A 253 -23.21 2.10 -14.23
CA GLU A 253 -24.36 1.36 -13.69
C GLU A 253 -24.76 1.84 -12.29
N MET A 254 -23.78 2.13 -11.42
CA MET A 254 -24.02 2.56 -10.04
C MET A 254 -24.38 4.05 -9.89
N VAL A 255 -23.98 4.86 -10.87
CA VAL A 255 -24.23 6.31 -10.93
C VAL A 255 -24.85 6.64 -12.30
N PRO A 256 -26.19 6.48 -12.44
CA PRO A 256 -26.86 6.78 -13.70
C PRO A 256 -26.61 8.24 -14.15
N GLY A 257 -26.30 8.40 -15.43
CA GLY A 257 -25.96 9.71 -16.00
C GLY A 257 -24.48 10.12 -15.86
N ALA A 258 -23.61 9.31 -15.26
CA ALA A 258 -22.18 9.61 -15.22
C ALA A 258 -21.57 9.62 -16.62
N ASP A 259 -20.99 10.76 -17.02
CA ASP A 259 -20.33 10.95 -18.32
C ASP A 259 -18.84 10.55 -18.23
N LEU A 260 -18.62 9.23 -18.16
CA LEU A 260 -17.30 8.62 -18.07
C LEU A 260 -16.99 7.81 -19.32
N LYS A 261 -15.74 7.91 -19.81
CA LYS A 261 -15.22 7.07 -20.91
C LYS A 261 -13.76 6.72 -20.66
N ALA A 262 -13.34 5.54 -21.11
CA ALA A 262 -11.95 5.15 -21.27
C ALA A 262 -11.76 4.67 -22.72
N GLY A 263 -10.90 5.36 -23.47
CA GLY A 263 -10.52 4.96 -24.83
C GLY A 263 -9.71 3.67 -24.82
N PRO A 264 -9.59 3.00 -25.97
CA PRO A 264 -8.80 1.76 -26.11
C PRO A 264 -7.29 2.02 -25.94
N GLY A 265 -6.52 0.94 -25.83
CA GLY A 265 -5.06 0.98 -25.80
C GLY A 265 -4.45 1.03 -24.39
N PRO A 266 -3.12 1.26 -24.32
CA PRO A 266 -2.37 1.18 -23.08
C PRO A 266 -2.70 2.34 -22.12
N TYR A 267 -2.70 2.05 -20.83
CA TYR A 267 -2.72 3.09 -19.81
C TYR A 267 -1.39 3.87 -19.83
N ARG A 268 -1.49 5.20 -19.78
CA ARG A 268 -0.33 6.08 -19.66
C ARG A 268 -0.38 6.85 -18.36
N PHE A 269 0.77 6.92 -17.70
CA PHE A 269 0.95 7.79 -16.53
C PHE A 269 0.97 9.27 -16.99
N VAL A 270 0.86 10.19 -16.01
CA VAL A 270 0.81 11.64 -16.29
C VAL A 270 2.03 12.14 -17.08
N ASP A 271 3.17 11.49 -16.94
CA ASP A 271 4.40 11.79 -17.68
C ASP A 271 4.44 11.18 -19.11
N GLY A 272 3.35 10.59 -19.56
CA GLY A 272 3.23 9.93 -20.86
C GLY A 272 3.83 8.52 -20.91
N THR A 273 4.49 8.05 -19.86
CA THR A 273 5.04 6.69 -19.79
C THR A 273 3.92 5.65 -19.86
N ALA A 274 4.03 4.69 -20.76
CA ALA A 274 3.08 3.58 -20.83
C ALA A 274 3.27 2.63 -19.63
N ALA A 275 2.16 2.21 -19.03
CA ALA A 275 2.16 1.11 -18.08
C ALA A 275 2.55 -0.19 -18.78
N VAL A 276 3.33 -1.02 -18.10
CA VAL A 276 3.64 -2.37 -18.58
C VAL A 276 2.47 -3.31 -18.33
N ARG A 277 2.46 -4.46 -19.02
CA ARG A 277 1.44 -5.49 -18.80
C ARG A 277 1.34 -5.85 -17.32
N LYS A 278 0.13 -5.82 -16.81
CA LYS A 278 -0.26 -6.27 -15.47
C LYS A 278 -1.39 -7.29 -15.58
N GLY A 279 -1.88 -7.74 -14.45
CA GLY A 279 -2.96 -8.70 -14.30
C GLY A 279 -3.33 -8.84 -12.83
N ALA A 280 -3.85 -10.00 -12.43
CA ALA A 280 -4.14 -10.31 -11.04
C ALA A 280 -2.93 -10.88 -10.32
N LEU A 281 -2.90 -10.70 -9.00
CA LEU A 281 -1.98 -11.39 -8.10
C LEU A 281 -2.68 -12.63 -7.54
N ASP A 282 -2.11 -13.82 -7.72
CA ASP A 282 -2.59 -15.01 -7.04
C ASP A 282 -2.41 -14.87 -5.52
N ILE A 283 -3.50 -14.94 -4.79
CA ILE A 283 -3.53 -14.82 -3.33
C ILE A 283 -3.64 -16.17 -2.63
N SER A 284 -3.44 -17.28 -3.33
CA SER A 284 -3.59 -18.63 -2.79
C SER A 284 -2.63 -18.90 -1.62
N ARG A 285 -1.42 -18.33 -1.64
CA ARG A 285 -0.49 -18.39 -0.53
C ARG A 285 -1.05 -17.67 0.69
N ALA A 286 -1.51 -16.43 0.54
CA ALA A 286 -2.08 -15.66 1.64
C ALA A 286 -3.37 -16.32 2.19
N ARG A 287 -4.21 -16.87 1.32
CA ARG A 287 -5.39 -17.66 1.74
C ARG A 287 -4.99 -18.85 2.62
N ARG A 288 -4.07 -19.67 2.15
CA ARG A 288 -3.67 -20.90 2.84
C ARG A 288 -2.91 -20.62 4.12
N GLU A 289 -1.97 -19.70 4.09
CA GLU A 289 -1.04 -19.45 5.19
C GLU A 289 -1.59 -18.47 6.24
N LEU A 290 -2.39 -17.49 5.83
CA LEU A 290 -2.88 -16.40 6.67
C LEU A 290 -4.40 -16.43 6.89
N GLY A 291 -5.14 -17.28 6.17
CA GLY A 291 -6.60 -17.22 6.12
C GLY A 291 -7.13 -15.92 5.50
N TYR A 292 -6.31 -15.25 4.66
CA TYR A 292 -6.70 -14.02 3.99
C TYR A 292 -7.82 -14.26 2.98
N ALA A 293 -8.91 -13.53 3.12
CA ALA A 293 -10.07 -13.64 2.23
C ALA A 293 -10.66 -12.25 1.99
N PRO A 294 -10.24 -11.58 0.90
CA PRO A 294 -10.71 -10.23 0.60
C PRO A 294 -12.22 -10.19 0.47
N GLN A 295 -12.84 -9.19 1.08
CA GLN A 295 -14.29 -9.05 1.20
C GLN A 295 -14.89 -8.07 0.19
N TYR A 296 -14.02 -7.35 -0.54
CA TYR A 296 -14.40 -6.29 -1.47
C TYR A 296 -13.92 -6.60 -2.91
N PRO A 297 -14.57 -7.55 -3.63
CA PRO A 297 -14.42 -7.63 -5.08
C PRO A 297 -14.61 -6.25 -5.70
N ILE A 298 -14.02 -5.98 -6.86
CA ILE A 298 -13.98 -4.62 -7.44
C ILE A 298 -15.34 -3.91 -7.47
N ARG A 299 -16.41 -4.62 -7.83
CA ARG A 299 -17.78 -4.06 -7.87
C ARG A 299 -18.25 -3.60 -6.48
N LYS A 300 -18.05 -4.41 -5.45
CA LYS A 300 -18.42 -4.08 -4.06
C LYS A 300 -17.56 -2.94 -3.51
N GLY A 301 -16.26 -2.95 -3.79
CA GLY A 301 -15.35 -1.89 -3.39
C GLY A 301 -15.69 -0.54 -4.03
N LEU A 302 -16.05 -0.53 -5.32
CA LEU A 302 -16.52 0.67 -6.01
C LEU A 302 -17.82 1.20 -5.41
N ALA A 303 -18.79 0.33 -5.10
CA ALA A 303 -20.03 0.74 -4.46
C ALA A 303 -19.79 1.36 -3.08
N ALA A 304 -18.94 0.75 -2.26
CA ALA A 304 -18.53 1.28 -0.96
C ALA A 304 -17.83 2.63 -1.09
N TYR A 305 -16.95 2.77 -2.08
CA TYR A 305 -16.22 4.02 -2.32
C TYR A 305 -17.16 5.16 -2.80
N ILE A 306 -18.07 4.86 -3.73
CA ILE A 306 -19.11 5.82 -4.16
C ILE A 306 -19.96 6.30 -2.99
N ALA A 307 -20.40 5.38 -2.11
CA ALA A 307 -21.15 5.71 -0.91
C ALA A 307 -20.37 6.64 0.04
N ALA A 308 -19.10 6.32 0.29
CA ALA A 308 -18.21 7.13 1.13
C ALA A 308 -17.98 8.53 0.53
N THR A 309 -17.76 8.62 -0.79
CA THR A 309 -17.58 9.90 -1.49
C THR A 309 -18.85 10.77 -1.39
N ARG A 310 -20.03 10.19 -1.56
CA ARG A 310 -21.34 10.91 -1.38
C ARG A 310 -21.54 11.40 0.04
N ALA A 311 -21.01 10.67 1.03
CA ALA A 311 -21.08 11.06 2.45
C ALA A 311 -19.98 12.07 2.86
N GLY A 312 -19.09 12.50 1.95
CA GLY A 312 -17.97 13.40 2.26
C GLY A 312 -16.86 12.77 3.08
N ILE A 313 -16.74 11.45 3.06
CA ILE A 313 -15.74 10.68 3.83
C ILE A 313 -14.50 10.34 2.96
N ALA A 314 -14.50 10.71 1.68
CA ALA A 314 -13.47 10.34 0.69
C ALA A 314 -12.23 11.24 0.72
#